data_1155b454374f38b12d338e5dcfc3b816
#
_entry.id   1155b454374f38b12d338e5dcfc3b816
#
_cell.length_a   1.000
_cell.length_b   1.000
_cell.length_c   1.000
_cell.angle_alpha   90.00
_cell.angle_beta   90.00
_cell.angle_gamma   90.00
#
_symmetry.space_group_name_H-M   'P 1'
#
loop_
_entity.id
_entity.type
_entity.pdbx_description
1 polymer ?
#
loop_
_entity_poly.entity_id
_entity_poly.type
_entity_poly.pdbx_seq_one_letter_code
_entity_poly.pdbx_strand_id
1 'polypeptide(L)'
;MKIITLCGSTKFKNKFEEITEKETLKGNIVLSVGVFGHISDLNLTLETKSDLDKLHFKKIDISSEILVINPGGYIGLSTCNEIHYALLNDKIISFLEKPDQ
;
A
#
# COMPACT_ATOMS: atom_id res chain seq x y z
N MET A 1 7.75 5.24 17.19
CA MET A 1 6.48 4.85 16.55
C MET A 1 6.31 5.58 15.23
N LYS A 2 6.07 4.83 14.16
CA LYS A 2 5.81 5.38 12.83
C LYS A 2 4.38 5.11 12.43
N ILE A 3 3.86 5.90 11.51
CA ILE A 3 2.61 5.59 10.81
C ILE A 3 3.01 5.19 9.40
N ILE A 4 2.77 3.93 9.05
CA ILE A 4 3.21 3.33 7.79
C ILE A 4 1.99 2.91 6.97
N THR A 5 1.92 3.34 5.72
CA THR A 5 0.89 2.84 4.80
C THR A 5 1.50 1.79 3.88
N LEU A 6 0.87 0.62 3.81
CA LEU A 6 1.29 -0.44 2.91
C LEU A 6 0.69 -0.19 1.52
N CYS A 7 1.53 -0.28 0.50
CA CYS A 7 1.14 -0.10 -0.90
C CYS A 7 1.56 -1.33 -1.69
N GLY A 8 0.72 -1.82 -2.57
CA GLY A 8 1.03 -2.99 -3.38
C GLY A 8 -0.20 -3.60 -4.00
N SER A 9 0.00 -4.61 -4.83
CA SER A 9 -1.12 -5.30 -5.46
C SER A 9 -1.93 -6.10 -4.44
N THR A 10 -3.25 -6.00 -4.55
CA THR A 10 -4.16 -6.76 -3.66
C THR A 10 -4.04 -8.28 -3.83
N LYS A 11 -3.36 -8.74 -4.88
CA LYS A 11 -3.10 -10.19 -5.03
C LYS A 11 -2.14 -10.72 -3.98
N PHE A 12 -1.43 -9.85 -3.26
CA PHE A 12 -0.47 -10.25 -2.23
C PHE A 12 -1.05 -10.17 -0.81
N LYS A 13 -2.32 -10.49 -0.65
CA LYS A 13 -3.02 -10.39 0.64
C LYS A 13 -2.23 -10.99 1.79
N ASN A 14 -1.69 -12.20 1.60
CA ASN A 14 -0.96 -12.89 2.67
C ASN A 14 0.28 -12.12 3.11
N LYS A 15 0.97 -11.47 2.16
CA LYS A 15 2.13 -10.63 2.50
C LYS A 15 1.71 -9.37 3.24
N PHE A 16 0.59 -8.76 2.86
CA PHE A 16 0.06 -7.62 3.59
C PHE A 16 -0.22 -7.99 5.05
N GLU A 17 -0.84 -9.14 5.28
CA GLU A 17 -1.14 -9.60 6.63
C GLU A 17 0.14 -9.85 7.43
N GLU A 18 1.11 -10.53 6.82
CA GLU A 18 2.39 -10.83 7.45
C GLU A 18 3.13 -9.55 7.86
N ILE A 19 3.22 -8.58 6.97
CA ILE A 19 3.93 -7.34 7.24
C ILE A 19 3.18 -6.46 8.23
N THR A 20 1.85 -6.45 8.17
CA THR A 20 1.03 -5.73 9.15
C THR A 20 1.33 -6.24 10.56
N GLU A 21 1.37 -7.55 10.75
CA GLU A 21 1.68 -8.15 12.04
C GLU A 21 3.08 -7.78 12.49
N LYS A 22 4.05 -7.94 11.61
CA LYS A 22 5.46 -7.66 11.91
C LYS A 22 5.65 -6.20 12.36
N GLU A 23 5.13 -5.25 11.59
CA GLU A 23 5.30 -3.83 11.89
C GLU A 23 4.52 -3.40 13.13
N THR A 24 3.34 -4.01 13.34
CA THR A 24 2.53 -3.75 14.53
C THR A 24 3.26 -4.20 15.79
N LEU A 25 3.90 -5.37 15.73
CA LEU A 25 4.68 -5.89 16.88
C LEU A 25 5.89 -5.02 17.18
N LYS A 26 6.40 -4.28 16.21
CA LYS A 26 7.46 -3.28 16.43
C LYS A 26 6.95 -1.99 17.07
N GLY A 27 5.65 -1.84 17.25
CA GLY A 27 5.05 -0.64 17.82
C GLY A 27 4.67 0.42 16.80
N ASN A 28 4.61 0.08 15.52
CA ASN A 28 4.21 1.01 14.47
C ASN A 28 2.71 0.91 14.20
N ILE A 29 2.14 2.03 13.78
CA ILE A 29 0.75 2.06 13.31
C ILE A 29 0.77 1.72 11.82
N VAL A 30 0.01 0.70 11.42
CA VAL A 30 -0.01 0.24 10.04
C VAL A 30 -1.37 0.52 9.42
N LEU A 31 -1.36 1.24 8.30
CA LEU A 31 -2.54 1.45 7.48
C LEU A 31 -2.39 0.60 6.22
N SER A 32 -3.40 -0.18 5.91
CA SER A 32 -3.34 -1.12 4.80
C SER A 32 -4.51 -0.90 3.86
N VAL A 33 -4.58 -1.68 2.78
CA VAL A 33 -5.76 -1.66 1.92
C VAL A 33 -6.92 -2.28 2.69
N GLY A 34 -8.09 -1.69 2.52
CA GLY A 34 -9.29 -2.16 3.22
C GLY A 34 -10.05 -3.26 2.50
N VAL A 35 -9.81 -3.42 1.20
CA VAL A 35 -10.51 -4.39 0.37
C VAL A 35 -9.50 -5.15 -0.47
N PHE A 36 -9.50 -6.48 -0.31
CA PHE A 36 -8.65 -7.38 -1.08
C PHE A 36 -9.53 -8.19 -2.00
N GLY A 37 -9.64 -7.81 -3.24
CA GLY A 37 -10.41 -8.56 -4.20
C GLY A 37 -10.42 -7.83 -5.52
N HIS A 38 -10.77 -8.56 -6.56
CA HIS A 38 -10.96 -7.96 -7.87
C HIS A 38 -12.27 -7.21 -7.90
N ILE A 39 -12.29 -6.09 -8.63
CA ILE A 39 -13.51 -5.32 -8.83
C ILE A 39 -14.65 -6.21 -9.31
N SER A 40 -14.37 -7.09 -10.27
CA SER A 40 -15.37 -8.02 -10.82
C SER A 40 -15.89 -9.00 -9.78
N ASP A 41 -15.00 -9.49 -8.91
CA ASP A 41 -15.36 -10.47 -7.88
C ASP A 41 -16.21 -9.84 -6.77
N LEU A 42 -15.94 -8.58 -6.47
CA LEU A 42 -16.63 -7.83 -5.43
C LEU A 42 -17.83 -7.05 -5.98
N ASN A 43 -18.05 -7.12 -7.29
CA ASN A 43 -19.14 -6.40 -7.94
C ASN A 43 -19.08 -4.89 -7.70
N LEU A 44 -17.86 -4.35 -7.65
CA LEU A 44 -17.63 -2.93 -7.44
C LEU A 44 -17.75 -2.15 -8.75
N THR A 45 -18.23 -0.92 -8.64
CA THR A 45 -18.27 0.00 -9.77
C THR A 45 -16.92 0.69 -9.95
N LEU A 46 -16.72 1.29 -11.14
CA LEU A 46 -15.52 2.10 -11.39
C LEU A 46 -15.47 3.30 -10.45
N GLU A 47 -16.63 3.87 -10.12
CA GLU A 47 -16.71 4.98 -9.18
C GLU A 47 -16.25 4.55 -7.80
N THR A 48 -16.69 3.40 -7.32
CA THR A 48 -16.25 2.86 -6.02
C THR A 48 -14.76 2.62 -6.01
N LYS A 49 -14.20 2.07 -7.11
CA LYS A 49 -12.76 1.88 -7.20
C LYS A 49 -12.02 3.20 -7.11
N SER A 50 -12.50 4.23 -7.79
CA SER A 50 -11.90 5.57 -7.71
C SER A 50 -11.92 6.12 -6.29
N ASP A 51 -13.03 5.91 -5.57
CA ASP A 51 -13.16 6.35 -4.19
C ASP A 51 -12.18 5.59 -3.28
N LEU A 52 -12.01 4.29 -3.50
CA LEU A 52 -11.04 3.49 -2.73
C LEU A 52 -9.60 3.98 -2.98
N ASP A 53 -9.28 4.32 -4.22
CA ASP A 53 -7.97 4.88 -4.56
C ASP A 53 -7.73 6.21 -3.82
N LYS A 54 -8.74 7.08 -3.78
CA LYS A 54 -8.64 8.35 -3.07
C LYS A 54 -8.46 8.14 -1.57
N LEU A 55 -9.15 7.17 -0.97
CA LEU A 55 -8.97 6.83 0.43
C LEU A 55 -7.55 6.37 0.70
N HIS A 56 -6.98 5.60 -0.21
CA HIS A 56 -5.61 5.12 -0.04
C HIS A 56 -4.61 6.28 -0.06
N PHE A 57 -4.78 7.25 -0.96
CA PHE A 57 -3.95 8.45 -0.98
C PHE A 57 -4.08 9.23 0.34
N LYS A 58 -5.27 9.28 0.94
CA LYS A 58 -5.45 9.90 2.26
C LYS A 58 -4.67 9.17 3.35
N LYS A 59 -4.61 7.85 3.28
CA LYS A 59 -3.77 7.07 4.21
C LYS A 59 -2.31 7.44 4.06
N ILE A 60 -1.84 7.61 2.83
CA ILE A 60 -0.47 8.06 2.57
C ILE A 60 -0.25 9.44 3.17
N ASP A 61 -1.22 10.35 3.01
CA ASP A 61 -1.11 11.71 3.55
C ASP A 61 -0.82 11.73 5.06
N ILE A 62 -1.48 10.87 5.81
CA ILE A 62 -1.34 10.85 7.28
C ILE A 62 -0.18 9.98 7.75
N SER A 63 0.52 9.33 6.84
CA SER A 63 1.66 8.48 7.15
C SER A 63 2.97 9.25 7.06
N SER A 64 3.98 8.80 7.79
CA SER A 64 5.34 9.29 7.62
C SER A 64 6.09 8.52 6.52
N GLU A 65 5.62 7.32 6.22
CA GLU A 65 6.32 6.37 5.37
C GLU A 65 5.34 5.47 4.64
N ILE A 66 5.70 5.05 3.42
CA ILE A 66 5.00 3.93 2.77
C ILE A 66 5.96 2.73 2.71
N LEU A 67 5.41 1.55 2.82
CA LEU A 67 6.14 0.30 2.61
C LEU A 67 5.53 -0.42 1.42
N VAL A 68 6.31 -0.56 0.37
CA VAL A 68 5.84 -1.19 -0.88
C VAL A 68 5.95 -2.70 -0.76
N ILE A 69 4.83 -3.38 -0.90
CA ILE A 69 4.76 -4.84 -0.86
C ILE A 69 4.96 -5.34 -2.30
N ASN A 70 6.19 -5.73 -2.61
CA ASN A 70 6.60 -6.07 -3.98
C ASN A 70 7.30 -7.43 -4.09
N PRO A 71 6.63 -8.53 -3.72
CA PRO A 71 7.24 -9.86 -3.84
C PRO A 71 7.70 -10.11 -5.27
N GLY A 72 8.93 -10.63 -5.42
CA GLY A 72 9.54 -10.85 -6.73
C GLY A 72 9.82 -9.57 -7.50
N GLY A 73 9.75 -8.42 -6.84
CA GLY A 73 9.96 -7.13 -7.47
C GLY A 73 8.74 -6.58 -8.20
N TYR A 74 7.59 -7.25 -8.12
CA TYR A 74 6.40 -6.83 -8.85
C TYR A 74 5.81 -5.52 -8.31
N ILE A 75 5.65 -4.55 -9.20
CA ILE A 75 5.01 -3.27 -8.89
C ILE A 75 4.02 -2.97 -10.02
N GLY A 76 2.72 -2.97 -9.68
CA GLY A 76 1.67 -2.65 -10.65
C GLY A 76 1.51 -1.15 -10.85
N LEU A 77 0.65 -0.77 -11.80
CA LEU A 77 0.45 0.63 -12.15
C LEU A 77 -0.07 1.46 -10.98
N SER A 78 -1.07 0.96 -10.27
CA SER A 78 -1.64 1.68 -9.12
C SER A 78 -0.59 1.93 -8.04
N THR A 79 0.24 0.92 -7.77
CA THR A 79 1.32 1.05 -6.77
C THR A 79 2.37 2.05 -7.25
N CYS A 80 2.68 2.04 -8.54
CA CYS A 80 3.60 3.01 -9.12
C CYS A 80 3.09 4.45 -8.91
N ASN A 81 1.80 4.68 -9.11
CA ASN A 81 1.18 5.98 -8.87
C ASN A 81 1.26 6.38 -7.40
N GLU A 82 1.10 5.43 -6.48
CA GLU A 82 1.21 5.67 -5.05
C GLU A 82 2.64 6.03 -4.65
N ILE A 83 3.62 5.37 -5.24
CA ILE A 83 5.03 5.69 -5.01
C ILE A 83 5.32 7.12 -5.46
N HIS A 84 4.87 7.50 -6.65
CA HIS A 84 5.03 8.87 -7.15
C HIS A 84 4.38 9.89 -6.23
N TYR A 85 3.16 9.61 -5.78
CA TYR A 85 2.45 10.50 -4.86
C TYR A 85 3.23 10.68 -3.56
N ALA A 86 3.74 9.58 -3.00
CA ALA A 86 4.52 9.62 -1.76
C ALA A 86 5.80 10.43 -1.95
N LEU A 87 6.50 10.26 -3.07
CA LEU A 87 7.70 11.04 -3.38
C LEU A 87 7.40 12.52 -3.45
N LEU A 88 6.32 12.90 -4.12
CA LEU A 88 5.93 14.31 -4.26
C LEU A 88 5.53 14.93 -2.92
N ASN A 89 5.16 14.13 -1.94
CA ASN A 89 4.74 14.60 -0.63
C ASN A 89 5.78 14.32 0.45
N ASP A 90 7.03 14.11 0.06
CA ASP A 90 8.18 13.96 0.95
C ASP A 90 8.05 12.81 1.95
N LYS A 91 7.36 11.74 1.56
CA LYS A 91 7.27 10.56 2.41
C LYS A 91 8.48 9.66 2.22
N ILE A 92 8.86 8.95 3.28
CA ILE A 92 9.89 7.92 3.20
C ILE A 92 9.30 6.72 2.46
N ILE A 93 10.08 6.12 1.56
CA ILE A 93 9.63 4.95 0.80
C ILE A 93 10.55 3.78 1.09
N SER A 94 9.96 2.71 1.58
CA SER A 94 10.66 1.44 1.83
C SER A 94 10.04 0.35 0.95
N PHE A 95 10.79 -0.69 0.69
CA PHE A 95 10.34 -1.80 -0.15
C PHE A 95 10.50 -3.11 0.61
N LEU A 96 9.56 -4.05 0.43
CA LEU A 96 9.70 -5.40 0.94
C LEU A 96 10.95 -6.06 0.33
N GLU A 97 11.12 -5.90 -0.98
CA GLU A 97 12.32 -6.34 -1.69
C GLU A 97 12.94 -5.13 -2.36
N LYS A 98 14.24 -4.92 -2.13
CA LYS A 98 14.92 -3.76 -2.71
C LYS A 98 14.84 -3.81 -4.22
N PRO A 99 14.43 -2.71 -4.86
CA PRO A 99 14.40 -2.69 -6.32
C PRO A 99 15.81 -2.77 -6.88
N ASP A 100 15.94 -3.41 -8.05
CA ASP A 100 17.19 -3.46 -8.78
C ASP A 100 17.54 -2.06 -9.27
N GLN A 101 18.82 -1.77 -9.24
CA GLN A 101 19.32 -0.47 -9.70
C GLN A 101 19.69 -0.52 -11.17
#